data_adbe11fec672afe2db3f405576dc9ae4
#
_entry.id   adbe11fec672afe2db3f405576dc9ae4
#
_cell.length_a   1.000
_cell.length_b   1.000
_cell.length_c   1.000
_cell.angle_alpha   90.00
_cell.angle_beta   90.00
_cell.angle_gamma   90.00
#
_symmetry.space_group_name_H-M   'P 1'
#
loop_
_entity.id
_entity.type
_entity.pdbx_description
1 polymer ?
#
loop_
_entity_poly.entity_id
_entity_poly.type
_entity_poly.pdbx_seq_one_letter_code
_entity_poly.pdbx_strand_id
1 'polypeptide(L)'
;MGFPTLQKLSQAFKTENQVVFLAVQTVFEGYDYNSRDKLRKNQLEWRLKMPMAHALGNPQNHQIPAIMKKYRSGGTPWTVLIDPKGKVVYNHFHIEPSQAIATIEQLLSE
;
A
#
# COMPACT_ATOMS: atom_id res chain seq x y z
N MET A 1 6.41 7.13 6.14
CA MET A 1 5.39 6.07 6.18
C MET A 1 4.17 6.44 5.38
N GLY A 2 3.54 5.47 4.73
CA GLY A 2 2.40 5.73 3.85
C GLY A 2 1.03 5.82 4.53
N PHE A 3 0.96 5.67 5.86
CA PHE A 3 -0.33 5.63 6.57
C PHE A 3 -1.16 6.92 6.43
N PRO A 4 -0.58 8.13 6.54
CA PRO A 4 -1.37 9.35 6.34
C PRO A 4 -1.99 9.44 4.95
N THR A 5 -1.24 9.10 3.91
CA THR A 5 -1.74 9.07 2.53
C THR A 5 -2.84 8.03 2.38
N LEU A 6 -2.62 6.83 2.90
CA LEU A 6 -3.58 5.73 2.83
C LEU A 6 -4.88 6.10 3.54
N GLN A 7 -4.80 6.76 4.70
CA GLN A 7 -5.98 7.22 5.42
C GLN A 7 -6.77 8.24 4.61
N LYS A 8 -6.10 9.23 4.02
CA LYS A 8 -6.76 10.25 3.18
C LYS A 8 -7.46 9.62 1.98
N LEU A 9 -6.79 8.69 1.30
CA LEU A 9 -7.37 8.03 0.14
C LEU A 9 -8.55 7.16 0.52
N SER A 10 -8.45 6.38 1.58
CA SER A 10 -9.54 5.51 2.01
C SER A 10 -10.77 6.32 2.46
N GLN A 11 -10.56 7.49 3.07
CA GLN A 11 -11.66 8.38 3.44
C GLN A 11 -12.30 9.04 2.23
N ALA A 12 -11.49 9.45 1.25
CA ALA A 12 -11.99 10.09 0.03
C ALA A 12 -12.92 9.16 -0.77
N PHE A 13 -12.66 7.85 -0.73
CA PHE A 13 -13.43 6.86 -1.50
C PHE A 13 -14.22 5.90 -0.61
N LYS A 14 -14.52 6.29 0.64
CA LYS A 14 -15.17 5.39 1.60
C LYS A 14 -16.56 4.89 1.18
N THR A 15 -17.26 5.66 0.33
CA THR A 15 -18.57 5.28 -0.19
C THR A 15 -18.52 4.75 -1.62
N GLU A 16 -17.32 4.69 -2.22
CA GLU A 16 -17.14 4.22 -3.58
C GLU A 16 -16.78 2.74 -3.57
N ASN A 17 -17.72 1.89 -4.03
CA ASN A 17 -17.52 0.45 -4.01
C ASN A 17 -16.71 -0.10 -5.19
N GLN A 18 -16.38 0.74 -6.17
CA GLN A 18 -15.54 0.33 -7.30
C GLN A 18 -14.05 0.46 -7.04
N VAL A 19 -13.67 1.06 -5.91
CA VAL A 19 -12.27 1.23 -5.51
C VAL A 19 -11.98 0.30 -4.36
N VAL A 20 -10.97 -0.55 -4.53
CA VAL A 20 -10.52 -1.49 -3.51
C VAL A 20 -9.12 -1.10 -3.06
N PHE A 21 -8.93 -0.98 -1.76
CA PHE A 21 -7.64 -0.69 -1.15
C PHE A 21 -7.06 -1.95 -0.53
N LEU A 22 -5.78 -2.16 -0.73
CA LEU A 22 -5.02 -3.23 -0.11
C LEU A 22 -3.69 -2.67 0.35
N ALA A 23 -3.35 -2.89 1.60
CA ALA A 23 -2.05 -2.48 2.13
C ALA A 23 -1.21 -3.71 2.43
N VAL A 24 0.08 -3.64 2.05
CA VAL A 24 1.03 -4.71 2.32
C VAL A 24 2.22 -4.10 3.05
N GLN A 25 2.47 -4.52 4.28
CA GLN A 25 3.67 -4.15 4.99
C GLN A 25 4.79 -5.10 4.56
N THR A 26 5.79 -4.53 3.88
CA THR A 26 6.96 -5.29 3.42
C THR A 26 8.08 -5.12 4.44
N VAL A 27 8.60 -6.21 4.97
CA VAL A 27 9.61 -6.19 6.02
C VAL A 27 10.92 -6.72 5.47
N PHE A 28 11.90 -5.82 5.31
CA PHE A 28 13.24 -6.13 4.84
C PHE A 28 14.33 -5.58 5.77
N GLU A 29 13.91 -4.79 6.76
CA GLU A 29 14.76 -4.27 7.85
C GLU A 29 13.87 -4.03 9.06
N GLY A 30 14.46 -3.87 10.24
CA GLY A 30 13.71 -3.60 11.46
C GLY A 30 12.68 -4.68 11.77
N TYR A 31 13.05 -5.95 11.65
CA TYR A 31 12.11 -7.07 11.82
C TYR A 31 11.45 -7.08 13.18
N ASP A 32 12.16 -6.67 14.23
CA ASP A 32 11.60 -6.62 15.59
C ASP A 32 10.55 -5.53 15.75
N TYR A 33 10.70 -4.43 15.01
CA TYR A 33 9.77 -3.29 15.07
C TYR A 33 8.60 -3.41 14.12
N ASN A 34 8.77 -4.19 13.04
CA ASN A 34 7.78 -4.31 11.97
C ASN A 34 7.08 -5.67 12.02
N SER A 35 6.68 -6.08 13.24
CA SER A 35 5.98 -7.33 13.46
C SER A 35 4.52 -7.25 12.98
N ARG A 36 3.89 -8.41 12.86
CA ARG A 36 2.47 -8.52 12.53
C ARG A 36 1.60 -7.83 13.59
N ASP A 37 1.97 -7.93 14.86
CA ASP A 37 1.25 -7.25 15.95
C ASP A 37 1.37 -5.74 15.84
N LYS A 38 2.52 -5.23 15.46
CA LYS A 38 2.73 -3.79 15.24
C LYS A 38 1.89 -3.31 14.06
N LEU A 39 1.79 -4.08 13.00
CA LEU A 39 0.93 -3.76 11.86
C LEU A 39 -0.53 -3.64 12.31
N ARG A 40 -0.99 -4.56 13.15
CA ARG A 40 -2.36 -4.53 13.68
C ARG A 40 -2.61 -3.28 14.51
N LYS A 41 -1.64 -2.89 15.35
CA LYS A 41 -1.74 -1.65 16.12
C LYS A 41 -1.82 -0.43 15.22
N ASN A 42 -1.00 -0.37 14.18
CA ASN A 42 -1.01 0.72 13.23
C ASN A 42 -2.36 0.80 12.49
N GLN A 43 -2.92 -0.35 12.11
CA GLN A 43 -4.22 -0.40 11.46
C GLN A 43 -5.31 0.21 12.35
N LEU A 44 -5.32 -0.13 13.63
CA LEU A 44 -6.30 0.40 14.58
C LEU A 44 -6.08 1.88 14.85
N GLU A 45 -4.82 2.30 15.01
CA GLU A 45 -4.46 3.69 15.30
C GLU A 45 -4.88 4.63 14.16
N TRP A 46 -4.62 4.23 12.91
CA TRP A 46 -4.96 5.03 11.74
C TRP A 46 -6.37 4.76 11.21
N ARG A 47 -7.14 3.90 11.88
CA ARG A 47 -8.52 3.55 11.53
C ARG A 47 -8.64 3.06 10.09
N LEU A 48 -7.72 2.21 9.68
CA LEU A 48 -7.68 1.65 8.34
C LEU A 48 -8.56 0.40 8.28
N LYS A 49 -9.56 0.41 7.42
CA LYS A 49 -10.54 -0.68 7.31
C LYS A 49 -10.27 -1.63 6.15
N MET A 50 -9.25 -1.32 5.33
CA MET A 50 -8.91 -2.18 4.20
C MET A 50 -8.15 -3.43 4.68
N PRO A 51 -8.15 -4.51 3.88
CA PRO A 51 -7.29 -5.65 4.15
C PRO A 51 -5.83 -5.25 4.19
N MET A 52 -5.09 -5.78 5.15
CA MET A 52 -3.66 -5.54 5.28
C MET A 52 -2.93 -6.86 5.36
N ALA A 53 -1.83 -6.95 4.62
CA ALA A 53 -0.99 -8.13 4.59
C ALA A 53 0.40 -7.79 5.15
N HIS A 54 1.11 -8.82 5.60
CA HIS A 54 2.44 -8.70 6.17
C HIS A 54 3.39 -9.61 5.38
N ALA A 55 4.30 -9.01 4.61
CA ALA A 55 5.23 -9.74 3.76
C ALA A 55 6.65 -9.61 4.32
N LEU A 56 7.25 -10.75 4.66
CA LEU A 56 8.58 -10.80 5.26
C LEU A 56 9.65 -11.12 4.22
N GLY A 57 10.78 -10.41 4.29
CA GLY A 57 12.02 -10.85 3.69
C GLY A 57 12.70 -11.85 4.61
N ASN A 58 13.95 -12.19 4.32
CA ASN A 58 14.75 -13.09 5.13
C ASN A 58 15.94 -12.33 5.69
N PRO A 59 16.00 -12.08 7.03
CA PRO A 59 17.09 -11.32 7.63
C PRO A 59 18.43 -12.05 7.57
N GLN A 60 18.42 -13.38 7.47
CA GLN A 60 19.65 -14.17 7.48
C GLN A 60 20.43 -14.10 6.17
N ASN A 61 19.70 -13.98 5.03
CA ASN A 61 20.33 -13.93 3.72
C ASN A 61 20.04 -12.62 2.97
N HIS A 62 19.52 -11.60 3.68
CA HIS A 62 19.21 -10.28 3.15
C HIS A 62 18.21 -10.29 2.00
N GLN A 63 17.32 -11.28 1.95
CA GLN A 63 16.30 -11.33 0.93
C GLN A 63 15.15 -10.37 1.26
N ILE A 64 14.76 -9.56 0.28
CA ILE A 64 13.58 -8.71 0.39
C ILE A 64 12.32 -9.55 0.12
N PRO A 65 11.12 -9.09 0.58
CA PRO A 65 9.88 -9.80 0.29
C PRO A 65 9.63 -9.99 -1.21
N ALA A 66 9.03 -11.11 -1.56
CA ALA A 66 8.80 -11.46 -2.97
C ALA A 66 7.98 -10.40 -3.73
N ILE A 67 7.01 -9.78 -3.04
CA ILE A 67 6.17 -8.74 -3.67
C ILE A 67 7.01 -7.53 -4.10
N MET A 68 8.06 -7.19 -3.36
CA MET A 68 8.95 -6.08 -3.72
C MET A 68 9.73 -6.39 -5.01
N LYS A 69 10.17 -7.64 -5.16
CA LYS A 69 10.83 -8.08 -6.39
C LYS A 69 9.87 -8.04 -7.58
N LYS A 70 8.65 -8.48 -7.36
CA LYS A 70 7.63 -8.58 -8.42
C LYS A 70 7.27 -7.21 -8.99
N TYR A 71 7.10 -6.20 -8.13
CA TYR A 71 6.78 -4.84 -8.57
C TYR A 71 8.02 -3.96 -8.74
N ARG A 72 9.20 -4.52 -8.49
CA ARG A 72 10.49 -3.80 -8.57
C ARG A 72 10.52 -2.56 -7.69
N SER A 73 9.86 -2.65 -6.53
CA SER A 73 9.84 -1.53 -5.60
C SER A 73 11.21 -1.35 -4.94
N GLY A 74 11.72 -0.11 -4.98
CA GLY A 74 13.03 0.21 -4.44
C GLY A 74 13.02 0.77 -3.03
N GLY A 75 11.87 0.77 -2.36
CA GLY A 75 11.74 1.31 -1.02
C GLY A 75 10.30 1.38 -0.57
N THR A 76 10.05 2.09 0.53
CA THR A 76 8.71 2.32 1.06
C THR A 76 8.59 3.78 1.50
N PRO A 77 7.38 4.38 1.43
CA PRO A 77 6.14 3.82 0.91
C PRO A 77 6.17 3.64 -0.61
N TRP A 78 5.52 2.61 -1.10
CA TRP A 78 5.44 2.31 -2.53
C TRP A 78 3.98 2.15 -2.93
N THR A 79 3.56 2.80 -4.01
CA THR A 79 2.16 2.81 -4.44
C THR A 79 2.02 2.15 -5.80
N VAL A 80 1.02 1.28 -5.91
CA VAL A 80 0.66 0.62 -7.15
C VAL A 80 -0.83 0.89 -7.41
N LEU A 81 -1.16 1.42 -8.57
CA LEU A 81 -2.54 1.58 -9.02
C LEU A 81 -2.78 0.62 -10.19
N ILE A 82 -3.85 -0.14 -10.08
CA ILE A 82 -4.22 -1.17 -11.06
C ILE A 82 -5.61 -0.82 -11.59
N ASP A 83 -5.76 -0.75 -12.92
CA ASP A 83 -7.04 -0.45 -13.55
C ASP A 83 -7.98 -1.67 -13.54
N PRO A 84 -9.28 -1.50 -13.92
CA PRO A 84 -10.22 -2.62 -13.92
C PRO A 84 -9.85 -3.78 -14.83
N LYS A 85 -8.96 -3.57 -15.79
CA LYS A 85 -8.49 -4.61 -16.71
C LYS A 85 -7.27 -5.37 -16.16
N GLY A 86 -6.81 -5.00 -14.96
CA GLY A 86 -5.64 -5.63 -14.35
C GLY A 86 -4.31 -5.04 -14.79
N LYS A 87 -4.34 -3.89 -15.47
CA LYS A 87 -3.12 -3.24 -15.93
C LYS A 87 -2.60 -2.28 -14.85
N VAL A 88 -1.30 -2.34 -14.56
CA VAL A 88 -0.63 -1.41 -13.65
C VAL A 88 -0.47 -0.08 -14.36
N VAL A 89 -1.13 0.97 -13.83
CA VAL A 89 -1.08 2.32 -14.40
C VAL A 89 -0.21 3.28 -13.60
N TYR A 90 0.17 2.90 -12.38
CA TYR A 90 1.09 3.65 -11.54
C TYR A 90 1.88 2.67 -10.68
N ASN A 91 3.20 2.83 -10.61
CA ASN A 91 4.08 1.95 -9.85
C ASN A 91 5.33 2.74 -9.47
N HIS A 92 5.25 3.50 -8.39
CA HIS A 92 6.33 4.39 -7.97
C HIS A 92 6.39 4.56 -6.45
N PHE A 93 7.53 5.08 -5.99
CA PHE A 93 7.72 5.50 -4.62
C PHE A 93 6.76 6.64 -4.30
N HIS A 94 5.95 6.47 -3.28
CA HIS A 94 5.00 7.46 -2.75
C HIS A 94 4.19 8.20 -3.83
N ILE A 95 2.97 8.52 -3.53
CA ILE A 95 2.11 9.34 -4.37
C ILE A 95 1.47 10.44 -3.52
N GLU A 96 1.41 11.66 -4.06
CA GLU A 96 0.69 12.74 -3.41
C GLU A 96 -0.81 12.41 -3.36
N PRO A 97 -1.48 12.59 -2.19
CA PRO A 97 -2.89 12.23 -2.08
C PRO A 97 -3.78 12.89 -3.13
N SER A 98 -3.57 14.17 -3.42
CA SER A 98 -4.37 14.89 -4.42
C SER A 98 -4.19 14.31 -5.82
N GLN A 99 -2.97 13.93 -6.18
CA GLN A 99 -2.69 13.31 -7.47
C GLN A 99 -3.33 11.93 -7.56
N ALA A 100 -3.27 11.15 -6.48
CA ALA A 100 -3.89 9.84 -6.42
C ALA A 100 -5.39 9.92 -6.58
N ILE A 101 -6.03 10.86 -5.88
CA ILE A 101 -7.48 11.07 -5.96
C ILE A 101 -7.87 11.42 -7.39
N ALA A 102 -7.17 12.35 -8.03
CA ALA A 102 -7.46 12.76 -9.40
C ALA A 102 -7.32 11.58 -10.38
N THR A 103 -6.26 10.79 -10.23
CA THR A 103 -6.03 9.63 -11.09
C THR A 103 -7.11 8.58 -10.94
N ILE A 104 -7.50 8.27 -9.69
CA ILE A 104 -8.55 7.29 -9.42
C ILE A 104 -9.89 7.78 -9.96
N GLU A 105 -10.23 9.05 -9.76
CA GLU A 105 -11.46 9.64 -10.28
C GLU A 105 -11.52 9.56 -11.80
N GLN A 106 -10.40 9.82 -12.48
CA GLN A 106 -10.32 9.69 -13.93
C GLN A 106 -10.59 8.25 -14.37
N LEU A 107 -9.99 7.26 -13.69
CA LEU A 107 -10.22 5.85 -13.99
C LEU A 107 -11.69 5.44 -13.77
N LEU A 108 -12.33 5.99 -12.74
CA LEU A 108 -13.75 5.71 -12.46
C LEU A 108 -14.66 6.28 -13.52
N SER A 109 -14.28 7.35 -14.20
CA SER A 109 -15.10 8.00 -15.22
C SER A 109 -14.96 7.39 -16.61
N GLU A 110 -14.02 6.47 -16.80
CA GLU A 110 -13.79 5.81 -18.08
C GLU A 110 -14.82 4.72 -18.42
#